data_9abd1cc7ab1cb09f8414ed96096b9000
#
_entry.id   9abd1cc7ab1cb09f8414ed96096b9000
#
_cell.length_a   1.000
_cell.length_b   1.000
_cell.length_c   1.000
_cell.angle_alpha   90.00
_cell.angle_beta   90.00
_cell.angle_gamma   90.00
#
_symmetry.space_group_name_H-M   'P 1'
#
loop_
_entity.id
_entity.type
_entity.pdbx_description
1 polymer ?
#
loop_
_entity_poly.entity_id
_entity_poly.type
_entity_poly.pdbx_seq_one_letter_code
_entity_poly.pdbx_strand_id
1 'polypeptide(L)'
;QGGLLCAGKEVLRGADLASLGNLPALVFCNACEAARVRKRSRVSASPARQFGLRRTMTGIAEAFLTGGVANFLGTHWPVGDDAAFAFSQSLYGSLLTGDRLGDAVLTARRRLEAIPTVDWADYVHYGSPEFRLAGFP
;
A
#
# COMPACT_ATOMS: atom_id res chain seq x y z
N GLN A 1 -10.21 -4.69 14.17
CA GLN A 1 -9.14 -5.44 13.51
C GLN A 1 -9.25 -5.20 12.01
N GLY A 2 -8.23 -4.60 11.39
CA GLY A 2 -8.18 -4.34 9.96
C GLY A 2 -7.83 -5.62 9.18
N GLY A 3 -8.25 -5.70 7.90
CA GLY A 3 -7.92 -6.78 7.00
C GLY A 3 -8.25 -6.40 5.56
N LEU A 4 -7.72 -7.15 4.59
CA LEU A 4 -8.04 -7.00 3.17
C LEU A 4 -9.30 -7.83 2.86
N LEU A 5 -10.29 -7.16 2.25
CA LEU A 5 -11.47 -7.84 1.74
C LEU A 5 -11.14 -8.52 0.41
N CYS A 6 -11.18 -9.83 0.40
CA CYS A 6 -10.93 -10.67 -0.76
C CYS A 6 -12.24 -11.03 -1.51
N ALA A 7 -12.11 -11.73 -2.62
CA ALA A 7 -13.25 -12.29 -3.34
C ALA A 7 -14.08 -13.21 -2.41
N GLY A 8 -15.39 -13.28 -2.63
CA GLY A 8 -16.26 -14.09 -1.76
C GLY A 8 -16.57 -13.49 -0.39
N LYS A 9 -16.20 -12.22 -0.14
CA LYS A 9 -16.36 -11.51 1.15
C LYS A 9 -15.47 -12.05 2.27
N GLU A 10 -14.45 -12.83 1.96
CA GLU A 10 -13.45 -13.26 2.92
C GLU A 10 -12.55 -12.09 3.30
N VAL A 11 -12.06 -12.07 4.54
CA VAL A 11 -11.19 -11.01 5.05
C VAL A 11 -9.85 -11.63 5.42
N LEU A 12 -8.79 -11.29 4.66
CA LEU A 12 -7.41 -11.64 5.02
C LEU A 12 -6.96 -10.77 6.19
N ARG A 13 -6.69 -11.38 7.33
CA ARG A 13 -6.26 -10.71 8.56
C ARG A 13 -4.77 -10.95 8.83
N GLY A 14 -4.17 -10.11 9.67
CA GLY A 14 -2.78 -10.32 10.10
C GLY A 14 -2.53 -11.67 10.76
N ALA A 15 -3.51 -12.21 11.48
CA ALA A 15 -3.42 -13.54 12.08
C ALA A 15 -3.33 -14.66 11.02
N ASP A 16 -3.98 -14.47 9.87
CA ASP A 16 -3.94 -15.43 8.76
C ASP A 16 -2.54 -15.46 8.13
N LEU A 17 -1.87 -14.29 8.09
CA LEU A 17 -0.49 -14.16 7.59
C LEU A 17 0.51 -14.90 8.47
N ALA A 18 0.34 -14.86 9.80
CA ALA A 18 1.23 -15.54 10.74
C ALA A 18 1.22 -17.07 10.56
N SER A 19 0.19 -17.64 9.93
CA SER A 19 0.08 -19.07 9.62
C SER A 19 0.73 -19.46 8.29
N LEU A 20 1.15 -18.49 7.46
CA LEU A 20 1.78 -18.76 6.18
C LEU A 20 3.26 -19.10 6.37
N GLY A 21 3.70 -20.24 5.82
CA GLY A 21 5.09 -20.70 5.94
C GLY A 21 6.09 -19.83 5.19
N ASN A 22 5.66 -19.12 4.14
CA ASN A 22 6.48 -18.19 3.35
C ASN A 22 5.71 -16.90 3.13
N LEU A 23 6.24 -15.80 3.65
CA LEU A 23 5.70 -14.46 3.43
C LEU A 23 6.47 -13.73 2.32
N PRO A 24 5.81 -12.89 1.52
CA PRO A 24 6.51 -12.06 0.55
C PRO A 24 7.44 -11.08 1.28
N ALA A 25 8.61 -10.84 0.70
CA ALA A 25 9.54 -9.85 1.25
C ALA A 25 9.05 -8.40 1.06
N LEU A 26 8.17 -8.17 0.09
CA LEU A 26 7.53 -6.88 -0.18
C LEU A 26 6.04 -7.09 -0.45
N VAL A 27 5.21 -6.30 0.21
CA VAL A 27 3.79 -6.13 -0.11
C VAL A 27 3.58 -4.70 -0.61
N PHE A 28 3.10 -4.56 -1.83
CA PHE A 28 2.64 -3.30 -2.38
C PHE A 28 1.11 -3.30 -2.47
N CYS A 29 0.47 -2.48 -1.65
CA CYS A 29 -0.99 -2.36 -1.58
C CYS A 29 -1.43 -1.07 -2.26
N ASN A 30 -1.71 -1.15 -3.56
CA ASN A 30 -2.19 -0.04 -4.38
C ASN A 30 -3.71 -0.07 -4.54
N ALA A 31 -4.43 -0.38 -3.47
CA ALA A 31 -5.87 -0.56 -3.48
C ALA A 31 -6.56 0.53 -2.64
N CYS A 32 -6.94 1.62 -3.29
CA CYS A 32 -7.67 2.73 -2.67
C CYS A 32 -9.04 2.33 -2.09
N GLU A 33 -9.64 1.27 -2.56
CA GLU A 33 -10.95 0.80 -2.10
C GLU A 33 -10.91 -0.35 -1.09
N ALA A 34 -9.78 -0.98 -0.85
CA ALA A 34 -9.64 -2.03 0.16
C ALA A 34 -9.91 -1.51 1.59
N ALA A 35 -9.77 -0.20 1.82
CA ALA A 35 -10.12 0.48 3.06
C ALA A 35 -11.59 0.96 3.09
N ARG A 36 -12.35 0.85 1.99
CA ARG A 36 -13.76 1.20 1.95
C ARG A 36 -14.62 0.06 2.51
N VAL A 37 -14.72 -0.02 3.82
CA VAL A 37 -15.92 -0.59 4.44
C VAL A 37 -17.08 0.36 4.11
N ARG A 38 -17.76 0.11 3.00
CA ARG A 38 -19.00 0.79 2.63
C ARG A 38 -20.08 0.41 3.63
N LYS A 39 -20.13 1.06 4.77
CA LYS A 39 -21.38 1.22 5.49
C LYS A 39 -22.21 2.23 4.72
N ARG A 40 -23.21 1.72 4.04
CA ARG A 40 -24.29 2.51 3.42
C ARG A 40 -25.00 3.27 4.55
N SER A 41 -24.59 4.49 4.87
CA SER A 41 -25.42 5.43 5.61
C SER A 41 -25.15 6.85 5.12
N ARG A 42 -26.22 7.47 4.67
CA ARG A 42 -26.34 8.89 4.36
C ARG A 42 -26.06 9.68 5.63
N VAL A 43 -24.82 10.08 5.87
CA VAL A 43 -24.51 11.16 6.83
C VAL A 43 -23.24 11.88 6.37
N SER A 44 -23.30 13.21 6.38
CA SER A 44 -22.27 14.17 5.99
C SER A 44 -20.87 13.81 6.51
N ALA A 45 -19.87 14.07 5.66
CA ALA A 45 -18.46 13.88 5.97
C ALA A 45 -18.04 14.70 7.20
N SER A 46 -17.88 14.06 8.36
CA SER A 46 -17.28 14.68 9.54
C SER A 46 -15.76 14.36 9.60
N PRO A 47 -14.93 15.24 10.18
CA PRO A 47 -13.48 15.02 10.32
C PRO A 47 -13.10 13.69 10.98
N ALA A 48 -13.96 13.14 11.82
CA ALA A 48 -13.76 11.85 12.49
C ALA A 48 -13.68 10.65 11.51
N ARG A 49 -14.24 10.76 10.29
CA ARG A 49 -14.16 9.71 9.27
C ARG A 49 -12.79 9.63 8.61
N GLN A 50 -12.08 10.75 8.47
CA GLN A 50 -10.70 10.75 7.96
C GLN A 50 -9.75 10.06 8.94
N PHE A 51 -9.96 10.25 10.25
CA PHE A 51 -9.21 9.54 11.29
C PHE A 51 -9.47 8.02 11.30
N GLY A 52 -10.71 7.59 11.03
CA GLY A 52 -11.07 6.18 10.92
C GLY A 52 -10.39 5.49 9.74
N LEU A 53 -10.30 6.16 8.60
CA LEU A 53 -9.63 5.64 7.39
C LEU A 53 -8.11 5.49 7.61
N ARG A 54 -7.47 6.49 8.22
CA ARG A 54 -6.04 6.43 8.60
C ARG A 54 -5.75 5.25 9.51
N ARG A 55 -6.61 5.02 10.48
CA ARG A 55 -6.48 3.91 11.43
C ARG A 55 -6.61 2.54 10.77
N THR A 56 -7.43 2.43 9.71
CA THR A 56 -7.61 1.18 8.96
C THR A 56 -6.38 0.86 8.11
N MET A 57 -5.80 1.85 7.43
CA MET A 57 -4.60 1.64 6.60
C MET A 57 -3.36 1.34 7.46
N THR A 58 -3.19 2.06 8.59
CA THR A 58 -2.14 1.74 9.56
C THR A 58 -2.33 0.32 10.11
N GLY A 59 -3.57 -0.08 10.36
CA GLY A 59 -3.89 -1.43 10.83
C GLY A 59 -3.55 -2.53 9.82
N ILE A 60 -3.69 -2.30 8.51
CA ILE A 60 -3.31 -3.26 7.46
C ILE A 60 -1.78 -3.38 7.39
N ALA A 61 -1.07 -2.27 7.30
CA ALA A 61 0.39 -2.27 7.31
C ALA A 61 0.96 -2.95 8.56
N GLU A 62 0.42 -2.60 9.74
CA GLU A 62 0.78 -3.22 11.01
C GLU A 62 0.55 -4.72 10.99
N ALA A 63 -0.59 -5.18 10.44
CA ALA A 63 -0.90 -6.60 10.35
C ALA A 63 0.11 -7.36 9.48
N PHE A 64 0.48 -6.81 8.32
CA PHE A 64 1.48 -7.43 7.44
C PHE A 64 2.87 -7.44 8.08
N LEU A 65 3.30 -6.32 8.66
CA LEU A 65 4.61 -6.21 9.31
C LEU A 65 4.72 -7.10 10.55
N THR A 66 3.68 -7.15 11.39
CA THR A 66 3.62 -8.04 12.55
C THR A 66 3.58 -9.52 12.12
N GLY A 67 2.94 -9.81 10.97
CA GLY A 67 2.93 -11.14 10.37
C GLY A 67 4.29 -11.59 9.83
N GLY A 68 5.28 -10.68 9.70
CA GLY A 68 6.64 -11.00 9.26
C GLY A 68 7.00 -10.53 7.85
N VAL A 69 6.15 -9.75 7.19
CA VAL A 69 6.49 -9.09 5.92
C VAL A 69 7.58 -8.04 6.17
N ALA A 70 8.69 -8.12 5.43
CA ALA A 70 9.83 -7.24 5.66
C ALA A 70 9.60 -5.79 5.16
N ASN A 71 8.83 -5.63 4.09
CA ASN A 71 8.54 -4.32 3.50
C ASN A 71 7.08 -4.22 3.13
N PHE A 72 6.45 -3.09 3.50
CA PHE A 72 5.09 -2.76 3.10
C PHE A 72 5.08 -1.37 2.47
N LEU A 73 4.48 -1.26 1.29
CA LEU A 73 4.25 0.00 0.59
C LEU A 73 2.75 0.15 0.36
N GLY A 74 2.19 1.29 0.73
CA GLY A 74 0.75 1.53 0.59
C GLY A 74 0.41 3.01 0.60
N THR A 75 -0.89 3.32 0.53
CA THR A 75 -1.42 4.68 0.47
C THR A 75 -2.19 5.04 1.72
N HIS A 76 -2.16 6.31 2.14
CA HIS A 76 -2.89 6.82 3.30
C HIS A 76 -4.33 7.26 2.96
N TRP A 77 -4.56 7.69 1.71
CA TRP A 77 -5.86 8.11 1.20
C TRP A 77 -6.13 7.49 -0.18
N PRO A 78 -7.35 7.61 -0.71
CA PRO A 78 -7.65 7.15 -2.06
C PRO A 78 -6.84 7.92 -3.10
N VAL A 79 -6.14 7.20 -3.95
CA VAL A 79 -5.35 7.69 -5.08
C VAL A 79 -6.15 7.52 -6.36
N GLY A 80 -6.04 8.47 -7.30
CA GLY A 80 -6.67 8.35 -8.60
C GLY A 80 -6.06 7.21 -9.43
N ASP A 81 -6.87 6.58 -10.29
CA ASP A 81 -6.45 5.40 -11.06
C ASP A 81 -5.22 5.67 -11.95
N ASP A 82 -5.17 6.84 -12.60
CA ASP A 82 -4.03 7.24 -13.45
C ASP A 82 -2.75 7.42 -12.64
N ALA A 83 -2.84 8.03 -11.46
CA ALA A 83 -1.73 8.21 -10.55
C ALA A 83 -1.26 6.85 -9.99
N ALA A 84 -2.19 5.99 -9.61
CA ALA A 84 -1.92 4.64 -9.13
C ALA A 84 -1.22 3.79 -10.20
N PHE A 85 -1.64 3.88 -11.45
CA PHE A 85 -1.01 3.20 -12.57
C PHE A 85 0.39 3.73 -12.84
N ALA A 86 0.56 5.06 -12.94
CA ALA A 86 1.85 5.71 -13.20
C ALA A 86 2.88 5.39 -12.09
N PHE A 87 2.44 5.41 -10.82
CA PHE A 87 3.28 5.03 -9.70
C PHE A 87 3.73 3.58 -9.79
N SER A 88 2.80 2.65 -10.00
CA SER A 88 3.09 1.22 -10.10
C SER A 88 4.07 0.91 -11.23
N GLN A 89 3.84 1.50 -12.40
CA GLN A 89 4.69 1.31 -13.57
C GLN A 89 6.12 1.79 -13.32
N SER A 90 6.27 2.97 -12.70
CA SER A 90 7.58 3.54 -12.35
C SER A 90 8.28 2.72 -11.26
N LEU A 91 7.55 2.33 -10.21
CA LEU A 91 8.07 1.53 -9.10
C LEU A 91 8.63 0.20 -9.60
N TYR A 92 7.80 -0.57 -10.32
CA TYR A 92 8.23 -1.88 -10.81
C TYR A 92 9.32 -1.77 -11.89
N GLY A 93 9.27 -0.74 -12.74
CA GLY A 93 10.34 -0.47 -13.69
C GLY A 93 11.71 -0.35 -13.00
N SER A 94 11.80 0.46 -11.95
CA SER A 94 13.03 0.61 -11.15
C SER A 94 13.42 -0.66 -10.39
N LEU A 95 12.47 -1.34 -9.76
CA LEU A 95 12.77 -2.56 -9.00
C LEU A 95 13.29 -3.68 -9.89
N LEU A 96 12.73 -3.84 -11.10
CA LEU A 96 13.14 -4.88 -12.05
C LEU A 96 14.51 -4.61 -12.68
N THR A 97 14.98 -3.36 -12.68
CA THR A 97 16.34 -3.00 -13.08
C THR A 97 17.36 -3.07 -11.93
N GLY A 98 16.91 -3.52 -10.75
CA GLY A 98 17.78 -3.77 -9.60
C GLY A 98 18.00 -2.56 -8.69
N ASP A 99 17.19 -1.50 -8.83
CA ASP A 99 17.24 -0.36 -7.92
C ASP A 99 16.86 -0.76 -6.49
N ARG A 100 17.32 0.02 -5.51
CA ARG A 100 16.87 -0.11 -4.12
C ARG A 100 15.42 0.37 -4.01
N LEU A 101 14.65 -0.24 -3.11
CA LEU A 101 13.24 0.09 -2.90
C LEU A 101 13.05 1.58 -2.58
N GLY A 102 13.92 2.17 -1.76
CA GLY A 102 13.87 3.60 -1.45
C GLY A 102 14.03 4.49 -2.68
N ASP A 103 14.97 4.15 -3.58
CA ASP A 103 15.22 4.88 -4.83
C ASP A 103 14.05 4.70 -5.80
N ALA A 104 13.52 3.48 -5.91
CA ALA A 104 12.37 3.16 -6.74
C ALA A 104 11.10 3.93 -6.29
N VAL A 105 10.85 4.00 -4.99
CA VAL A 105 9.74 4.79 -4.42
C VAL A 105 9.93 6.28 -4.70
N LEU A 106 11.15 6.80 -4.53
CA LEU A 106 11.45 8.20 -4.81
C LEU A 106 11.25 8.54 -6.30
N THR A 107 11.71 7.67 -7.20
CA THR A 107 11.54 7.81 -8.65
C THR A 107 10.04 7.81 -9.02
N ALA A 108 9.27 6.88 -8.44
CA ALA A 108 7.84 6.81 -8.68
C ALA A 108 7.09 8.06 -8.17
N ARG A 109 7.46 8.61 -7.00
CA ARG A 109 6.90 9.87 -6.49
C ARG A 109 7.20 11.05 -7.41
N ARG A 110 8.46 11.19 -7.86
CA ARG A 110 8.85 12.26 -8.81
C ARG A 110 8.11 12.15 -10.13
N ARG A 111 7.79 10.93 -10.56
CA ARG A 111 6.95 10.72 -11.74
C ARG A 111 5.54 11.31 -11.56
N LEU A 112 4.97 11.21 -10.36
CA LEU A 112 3.65 11.79 -10.05
C LEU A 112 3.70 13.30 -9.87
N GLU A 113 4.81 13.90 -9.42
CA GLU A 113 4.95 15.35 -9.32
C GLU A 113 4.79 16.05 -10.67
N ALA A 114 5.06 15.36 -11.78
CA ALA A 114 4.83 15.87 -13.13
C ALA A 114 3.34 15.88 -13.54
N ILE A 115 2.46 15.31 -12.75
CA ILE A 115 1.00 15.27 -12.95
C ILE A 115 0.38 16.23 -11.94
N PRO A 116 -0.67 17.00 -12.30
CA PRO A 116 -1.32 17.93 -11.37
C PRO A 116 -2.17 17.19 -10.32
N THR A 117 -1.51 16.47 -9.43
CA THR A 117 -2.10 15.70 -8.32
C THR A 117 -1.24 15.84 -7.06
N VAL A 118 -1.83 15.64 -5.89
CA VAL A 118 -1.12 15.54 -4.60
C VAL A 118 -0.83 14.08 -4.23
N ASP A 119 -1.20 13.13 -5.07
CA ASP A 119 -1.11 11.69 -4.81
C ASP A 119 0.34 11.20 -4.64
N TRP A 120 1.33 11.95 -5.14
CA TRP A 120 2.75 11.66 -4.93
C TRP A 120 3.15 11.60 -3.45
N ALA A 121 2.47 12.38 -2.59
CA ALA A 121 2.75 12.45 -1.15
C ALA A 121 2.10 11.32 -0.35
N ASP A 122 1.18 10.55 -0.96
CA ASP A 122 0.34 9.58 -0.29
C ASP A 122 1.02 8.23 -0.04
N TYR A 123 1.96 7.85 -0.88
CA TYR A 123 2.64 6.57 -0.78
C TYR A 123 3.61 6.53 0.39
N VAL A 124 3.44 5.57 1.28
CA VAL A 124 4.28 5.36 2.47
C VAL A 124 4.91 3.98 2.43
N HIS A 125 6.22 3.95 2.66
CA HIS A 125 7.00 2.74 2.79
C HIS A 125 7.36 2.49 4.25
N TYR A 126 7.09 1.27 4.72
CA TYR A 126 7.54 0.72 5.99
C TYR A 126 8.49 -0.44 5.71
N GLY A 127 9.71 -0.38 6.23
CA GLY A 127 10.74 -1.41 6.04
C GLY A 127 12.09 -0.83 5.65
N SER A 128 12.94 -1.64 5.01
CA SER A 128 14.28 -1.23 4.61
C SER A 128 14.29 -0.55 3.23
N PRO A 129 14.75 0.71 3.13
CA PRO A 129 14.93 1.36 1.83
C PRO A 129 16.02 0.72 0.98
N GLU A 130 16.93 -0.05 1.58
CA GLU A 130 18.03 -0.76 0.92
C GLU A 130 17.60 -2.08 0.26
N PHE A 131 16.34 -2.50 0.49
CA PHE A 131 15.81 -3.73 -0.11
C PHE A 131 15.90 -3.69 -1.63
N ARG A 132 16.29 -4.82 -2.24
CA ARG A 132 16.31 -5.05 -3.68
C ARG A 132 15.57 -6.34 -4.01
N LEU A 133 14.94 -6.40 -5.16
CA LEU A 133 14.45 -7.67 -5.68
C LEU A 133 15.64 -8.51 -6.14
N ALA A 134 15.80 -9.68 -5.53
CA ALA A 134 16.83 -10.63 -5.95
C ALA A 134 16.33 -11.44 -7.15
N GLY A 135 17.22 -11.77 -8.11
CA GLY A 135 16.96 -12.74 -9.15
C GLY A 135 16.49 -12.19 -10.50
N PHE A 136 16.54 -10.88 -10.70
CA PHE A 136 16.43 -10.29 -12.05
C PHE A 136 17.85 -9.91 -12.52
N PRO A 137 18.29 -10.44 -13.66
CA PRO A 137 19.60 -10.15 -14.24
C PRO A 137 19.67 -8.71 -14.76
#